data_d8662988fd90a0675a1caa567d1c2dd4
#
_entry.id   d8662988fd90a0675a1caa567d1c2dd4
#
_cell.length_a   1.000
_cell.length_b   1.000
_cell.length_c   1.000
_cell.angle_alpha   90.00
_cell.angle_beta   90.00
_cell.angle_gamma   90.00
#
_symmetry.space_group_name_H-M   'P 1'
#
loop_
_entity.id
_entity.type
_entity.pdbx_description
1 polymer ?
#
loop_
_entity_poly.entity_id
_entity_poly.type
_entity_poly.pdbx_seq_one_letter_code
_entity_poly.pdbx_strand_id
1 'polypeptide(L)'
;LSLSISLSLSLSPSLAADALSLSSLYPPVRSSVHAEHKLFSVIFSSYNQYIRPVENVTDPVVVQFEVSMSQLVKVDELNQIMETNLWLRHIWNDYKLRWNPKDFGGVEFIRVPSNRIWKPDIVLYNNAVGDFQVDDKTKALLRYNGDVTWIPPAIFKSSCKIDVTYFPFDYQNCTMKFGSWTYDKAKIDLVLIGSTINLKDFWESGEWTIIDAPGYKHDIKYNCCEEIYTDITYSLYIRRLPLFYTINMIIPCLLISFLTVLVFYLPSDCGEKITLCISVLLSLTVFLLVITETIPSTSLVIPLIGEYLLFTMIFVTLSIVITVFVLNVHYRTPKTHTMPCWVQTVFLGLLPRVMFMTRPERDPEKVSLEGGILVTTSLTIFFTVILSQVQDDWKYVAMVIDRIFLWVFVLVCILGTAVHIECHAKNANVFIEITEEERSI
;
A
#
# COMPACT_ATOMS: atom_id res chain seq x y z
N LEU A 1 -8.06 55.66 -13.28
CA LEU A 1 -7.14 56.55 -14.02
C LEU A 1 -6.54 55.73 -15.16
N SER A 2 -7.16 55.88 -16.33
CA SER A 2 -6.72 55.32 -17.62
C SER A 2 -5.78 56.29 -18.30
N LEU A 3 -4.57 55.85 -18.64
CA LEU A 3 -3.71 56.59 -19.56
C LEU A 3 -3.58 55.78 -20.85
N SER A 4 -4.28 56.21 -21.89
CA SER A 4 -4.12 55.80 -23.23
C SER A 4 -2.99 56.60 -23.89
N ILE A 5 -1.88 55.93 -24.22
CA ILE A 5 -0.80 56.56 -25.06
C ILE A 5 -0.97 56.02 -26.47
N SER A 6 -1.43 56.89 -27.35
CA SER A 6 -1.46 56.67 -28.79
C SER A 6 -0.10 57.02 -29.39
N LEU A 7 0.68 56.02 -29.82
CA LEU A 7 1.91 56.20 -30.58
C LEU A 7 1.58 56.14 -32.10
N SER A 8 1.58 57.23 -32.75
CA SER A 8 1.52 57.33 -34.22
C SER A 8 2.93 57.13 -34.79
N LEU A 9 3.24 55.95 -35.35
CA LEU A 9 4.46 55.70 -36.12
C LEU A 9 4.19 56.09 -37.60
N SER A 10 4.81 57.16 -38.02
CA SER A 10 4.93 57.52 -39.48
C SER A 10 6.03 56.64 -40.06
N LEU A 11 5.67 55.61 -40.85
CA LEU A 11 6.61 54.82 -41.62
C LEU A 11 6.95 55.60 -42.93
N SER A 12 8.24 55.82 -43.17
CA SER A 12 8.77 56.35 -44.40
C SER A 12 8.65 55.33 -45.56
N PRO A 13 8.39 55.79 -46.82
CA PRO A 13 8.12 54.89 -47.94
C PRO A 13 9.32 54.13 -48.51
N SER A 14 10.51 54.25 -47.93
CA SER A 14 11.73 53.58 -48.44
C SER A 14 11.87 52.11 -47.84
N LEU A 15 11.15 51.76 -46.85
CA LEU A 15 11.19 50.38 -46.28
C LEU A 15 10.20 49.39 -46.93
N ALA A 16 9.32 49.86 -47.82
CA ALA A 16 8.36 49.01 -48.51
C ALA A 16 8.94 48.29 -49.75
N ALA A 17 10.08 48.78 -50.30
CA ALA A 17 10.71 48.16 -51.46
C ALA A 17 11.60 46.96 -51.09
N ASP A 18 12.21 46.95 -49.89
CA ASP A 18 13.04 45.81 -49.41
C ASP A 18 12.25 44.65 -48.93
N ALA A 19 10.99 44.85 -48.50
CA ALA A 19 10.11 43.78 -48.05
C ALA A 19 9.56 42.87 -49.15
N LEU A 20 9.58 43.41 -50.44
CA LEU A 20 9.13 42.65 -51.59
C LEU A 20 10.23 41.79 -52.25
N SER A 21 11.51 42.04 -51.94
CA SER A 21 12.64 41.22 -52.41
C SER A 21 13.01 40.03 -51.52
N LEU A 22 12.59 40.02 -50.26
CA LEU A 22 12.82 38.93 -49.34
C LEU A 22 11.77 37.79 -49.40
N SER A 23 10.63 38.01 -50.06
CA SER A 23 9.60 37.01 -50.26
C SER A 23 9.90 35.95 -51.32
N SER A 24 10.97 36.11 -52.09
CA SER A 24 11.36 35.15 -53.13
C SER A 24 12.38 34.10 -52.71
N LEU A 25 12.89 34.17 -51.47
CA LEU A 25 13.91 33.23 -50.92
C LEU A 25 13.36 32.13 -50.06
N TYR A 26 12.07 32.17 -49.66
CA TYR A 26 11.45 31.08 -48.96
C TYR A 26 10.34 30.46 -49.83
N PRO A 27 10.36 29.14 -50.09
CA PRO A 27 9.23 28.49 -50.75
C PRO A 27 7.95 28.76 -49.95
N PRO A 28 6.84 29.08 -50.61
CA PRO A 28 5.63 29.50 -49.88
C PRO A 28 5.14 28.37 -49.00
N VAL A 29 5.11 28.62 -47.69
CA VAL A 29 4.54 27.72 -46.64
C VAL A 29 3.10 27.29 -47.01
N ARG A 30 2.42 27.95 -47.86
CA ARG A 30 1.10 27.56 -48.44
C ARG A 30 1.10 26.26 -49.22
N SER A 31 2.23 25.77 -49.73
CA SER A 31 2.28 24.56 -50.55
C SER A 31 2.16 23.28 -49.74
N SER A 32 2.67 23.24 -48.48
CA SER A 32 2.64 22.06 -47.65
C SER A 32 1.24 21.76 -47.11
N VAL A 33 0.50 22.76 -46.61
CA VAL A 33 -0.88 22.57 -46.07
C VAL A 33 -1.84 22.11 -47.19
N HIS A 34 -1.69 22.64 -48.41
CA HIS A 34 -2.50 22.17 -49.53
C HIS A 34 -2.16 20.75 -49.99
N ALA A 35 -0.90 20.33 -49.85
CA ALA A 35 -0.44 18.99 -50.13
C ALA A 35 -1.01 17.98 -49.11
N GLU A 36 -0.98 18.31 -47.81
CA GLU A 36 -1.59 17.48 -46.77
C GLU A 36 -3.10 17.33 -46.96
N HIS A 37 -3.82 18.42 -47.30
CA HIS A 37 -5.26 18.37 -47.54
C HIS A 37 -5.60 17.49 -48.74
N LYS A 38 -4.85 17.63 -49.86
CA LYS A 38 -5.02 16.78 -51.04
C LYS A 38 -4.73 15.31 -50.72
N LEU A 39 -3.64 15.03 -49.97
CA LEU A 39 -3.27 13.70 -49.54
C LEU A 39 -4.40 13.06 -48.72
N PHE A 40 -4.90 13.78 -47.69
CA PHE A 40 -5.99 13.29 -46.84
C PHE A 40 -7.24 12.96 -47.67
N SER A 41 -7.64 13.82 -48.62
CA SER A 41 -8.82 13.61 -49.46
C SER A 41 -8.65 12.39 -50.38
N VAL A 42 -7.47 12.17 -50.95
CA VAL A 42 -7.19 11.03 -51.84
C VAL A 42 -7.20 9.70 -51.06
N ILE A 43 -6.48 9.61 -49.92
CA ILE A 43 -6.36 8.39 -49.14
C ILE A 43 -7.72 7.94 -48.60
N PHE A 44 -8.52 8.88 -48.05
CA PHE A 44 -9.79 8.53 -47.40
C PHE A 44 -11.00 8.51 -48.37
N SER A 45 -10.83 8.74 -49.65
CA SER A 45 -11.93 8.69 -50.64
C SER A 45 -12.56 7.27 -50.77
N SER A 46 -11.76 6.21 -50.66
CA SER A 46 -12.17 4.81 -50.83
C SER A 46 -11.83 3.94 -49.64
N TYR A 47 -11.34 4.54 -48.55
CA TYR A 47 -10.90 3.76 -47.40
C TYR A 47 -12.07 3.27 -46.56
N ASN A 48 -12.08 1.95 -46.23
CA ASN A 48 -13.06 1.35 -45.35
C ASN A 48 -12.37 0.92 -44.03
N GLN A 49 -12.71 1.59 -42.95
CA GLN A 49 -12.17 1.39 -41.61
C GLN A 49 -12.66 0.10 -40.89
N TYR A 50 -13.71 -0.55 -41.41
CA TYR A 50 -14.32 -1.71 -40.78
C TYR A 50 -13.67 -3.04 -41.24
N ILE A 51 -12.81 -3.01 -42.23
CA ILE A 51 -12.18 -4.19 -42.82
C ILE A 51 -10.70 -4.19 -42.49
N ARG A 52 -10.21 -5.34 -41.93
CA ARG A 52 -8.77 -5.52 -41.61
C ARG A 52 -7.87 -5.15 -42.79
N PRO A 53 -6.74 -4.45 -42.54
CA PRO A 53 -5.82 -3.99 -43.59
C PRO A 53 -4.84 -5.12 -43.97
N VAL A 54 -5.33 -6.16 -44.63
CA VAL A 54 -4.53 -7.28 -45.16
C VAL A 54 -4.72 -7.44 -46.65
N GLU A 55 -3.66 -7.77 -47.39
CA GLU A 55 -3.72 -8.03 -48.83
C GLU A 55 -4.39 -9.38 -49.12
N ASN A 56 -4.04 -10.42 -48.32
CA ASN A 56 -4.68 -11.74 -48.36
C ASN A 56 -5.51 -11.94 -47.07
N VAL A 57 -6.71 -12.49 -47.20
CA VAL A 57 -7.64 -12.70 -46.08
C VAL A 57 -7.10 -13.72 -45.05
N THR A 58 -6.19 -14.58 -45.50
CA THR A 58 -5.53 -15.57 -44.64
C THR A 58 -4.45 -15.00 -43.77
N ASP A 59 -3.88 -13.84 -44.12
CA ASP A 59 -2.75 -13.29 -43.42
C ASP A 59 -3.20 -12.56 -42.12
N PRO A 60 -2.44 -12.66 -41.01
CA PRO A 60 -2.70 -11.91 -39.80
C PRO A 60 -2.26 -10.45 -39.94
N VAL A 61 -2.95 -9.56 -39.30
CA VAL A 61 -2.40 -8.22 -39.01
C VAL A 61 -1.44 -8.33 -37.85
N VAL A 62 -0.16 -8.06 -38.09
CA VAL A 62 0.85 -8.03 -37.02
C VAL A 62 0.75 -6.68 -36.32
N VAL A 63 0.41 -6.71 -35.04
CA VAL A 63 0.32 -5.52 -34.18
C VAL A 63 1.44 -5.57 -33.14
N GLN A 64 2.38 -4.66 -33.28
CA GLN A 64 3.41 -4.44 -32.26
C GLN A 64 2.79 -3.65 -31.09
N PHE A 65 2.92 -4.16 -29.89
CA PHE A 65 2.28 -3.63 -28.69
C PHE A 65 3.29 -3.34 -27.58
N GLU A 66 3.18 -2.18 -26.94
CA GLU A 66 3.99 -1.75 -25.82
C GLU A 66 3.12 -0.96 -24.84
N VAL A 67 3.37 -1.14 -23.55
CA VAL A 67 2.75 -0.35 -22.49
C VAL A 67 3.79 0.56 -21.85
N SER A 68 3.46 1.84 -21.76
CA SER A 68 4.18 2.82 -20.95
C SER A 68 3.29 3.22 -19.78
N MET A 69 3.83 3.25 -18.57
CA MET A 69 3.10 3.67 -17.37
C MET A 69 3.49 5.10 -16.99
N SER A 70 2.49 5.95 -16.86
CA SER A 70 2.65 7.32 -16.37
C SER A 70 2.52 7.39 -14.86
N GLN A 71 1.57 6.66 -14.27
CA GLN A 71 1.30 6.71 -12.83
C GLN A 71 0.58 5.45 -12.34
N LEU A 72 0.96 4.99 -11.14
CA LEU A 72 0.14 4.11 -10.31
C LEU A 72 -0.78 5.00 -9.47
N VAL A 73 -2.06 5.08 -9.85
CA VAL A 73 -3.02 6.02 -9.26
C VAL A 73 -3.45 5.55 -7.87
N LYS A 74 -3.85 4.27 -7.76
CA LYS A 74 -4.39 3.68 -6.53
C LYS A 74 -4.29 2.16 -6.58
N VAL A 75 -4.04 1.56 -5.42
CA VAL A 75 -4.28 0.15 -5.14
C VAL A 75 -5.44 0.08 -4.15
N ASP A 76 -6.52 -0.57 -4.54
CA ASP A 76 -7.73 -0.73 -3.72
C ASP A 76 -7.78 -2.17 -3.21
N GLU A 77 -7.34 -2.37 -2.00
CA GLU A 77 -7.20 -3.69 -1.39
C GLU A 77 -8.57 -4.29 -1.07
N LEU A 78 -9.56 -3.46 -0.71
CA LEU A 78 -10.91 -3.92 -0.39
C LEU A 78 -11.62 -4.49 -1.63
N ASN A 79 -11.54 -3.76 -2.74
CA ASN A 79 -12.17 -4.15 -3.99
C ASN A 79 -11.27 -5.02 -4.88
N GLN A 80 -10.02 -5.28 -4.47
CA GLN A 80 -9.04 -6.07 -5.21
C GLN A 80 -8.77 -5.49 -6.61
N ILE A 81 -8.56 -4.16 -6.67
CA ILE A 81 -8.39 -3.40 -7.91
C ILE A 81 -7.10 -2.58 -7.87
N MET A 82 -6.35 -2.63 -8.95
CA MET A 82 -5.24 -1.71 -9.22
C MET A 82 -5.65 -0.71 -10.29
N GLU A 83 -5.54 0.59 -10.01
CA GLU A 83 -5.84 1.67 -10.93
C GLU A 83 -4.53 2.31 -11.44
N THR A 84 -4.34 2.26 -12.76
CA THR A 84 -3.11 2.73 -13.43
C THR A 84 -3.41 3.66 -14.58
N ASN A 85 -2.58 4.68 -14.78
CA ASN A 85 -2.59 5.56 -15.93
C ASN A 85 -1.53 5.08 -16.93
N LEU A 86 -1.98 4.59 -18.09
CA LEU A 86 -1.14 3.94 -19.10
C LEU A 86 -1.24 4.63 -20.44
N TRP A 87 -0.18 4.54 -21.22
CA TRP A 87 -0.14 4.86 -22.63
C TRP A 87 0.08 3.56 -23.40
N LEU A 88 -0.91 3.18 -24.22
CA LEU A 88 -0.86 1.95 -25.01
C LEU A 88 -0.32 2.26 -26.39
N ARG A 89 0.86 1.77 -26.73
CA ARG A 89 1.46 1.97 -28.02
C ARG A 89 1.13 0.82 -28.96
N HIS A 90 0.39 1.13 -30.03
CA HIS A 90 0.03 0.20 -31.08
C HIS A 90 0.73 0.60 -32.37
N ILE A 91 1.42 -0.35 -33.03
CA ILE A 91 2.04 -0.14 -34.33
C ILE A 91 1.63 -1.29 -35.24
N TRP A 92 1.04 -0.95 -36.40
CA TRP A 92 0.68 -1.92 -37.44
C TRP A 92 0.90 -1.32 -38.81
N ASN A 93 0.88 -2.14 -39.85
CA ASN A 93 0.97 -1.69 -41.22
C ASN A 93 -0.39 -1.78 -41.93
N ASP A 94 -0.81 -0.71 -42.59
CA ASP A 94 -2.02 -0.65 -43.39
C ASP A 94 -1.63 -0.33 -44.84
N TYR A 95 -1.68 -1.37 -45.67
CA TYR A 95 -1.28 -1.25 -47.07
C TYR A 95 -2.16 -0.28 -47.91
N LYS A 96 -3.42 -0.06 -47.46
CA LYS A 96 -4.38 0.87 -48.12
C LYS A 96 -4.05 2.33 -47.87
N LEU A 97 -3.22 2.62 -46.88
CA LEU A 97 -2.85 3.98 -46.46
C LEU A 97 -1.43 4.35 -46.92
N ARG A 98 -0.91 3.72 -47.96
CA ARG A 98 0.42 4.00 -48.52
C ARG A 98 0.32 5.11 -49.56
N TRP A 99 1.34 5.97 -49.64
CA TRP A 99 1.48 6.98 -50.68
C TRP A 99 2.95 7.22 -51.04
N ASN A 100 3.17 7.87 -52.19
CA ASN A 100 4.51 8.32 -52.58
C ASN A 100 4.69 9.79 -52.15
N PRO A 101 5.65 10.14 -51.30
CA PRO A 101 5.87 11.52 -50.84
C PRO A 101 6.10 12.51 -51.97
N LYS A 102 6.70 12.11 -53.08
CA LYS A 102 6.98 12.96 -54.25
C LYS A 102 5.71 13.54 -54.90
N ASP A 103 4.58 12.78 -54.84
CA ASP A 103 3.31 13.18 -55.44
C ASP A 103 2.52 14.18 -54.58
N PHE A 104 2.96 14.35 -53.33
CA PHE A 104 2.33 15.18 -52.33
C PHE A 104 3.31 16.15 -51.63
N GLY A 105 4.20 16.76 -52.43
CA GLY A 105 5.09 17.82 -51.97
C GLY A 105 6.08 17.41 -50.86
N GLY A 106 6.47 16.13 -50.81
CA GLY A 106 7.46 15.61 -49.85
C GLY A 106 6.87 15.28 -48.49
N VAL A 107 5.56 15.15 -48.34
CA VAL A 107 4.91 14.79 -47.08
C VAL A 107 5.18 13.30 -46.72
N GLU A 108 5.96 13.05 -45.67
CA GLU A 108 6.35 11.71 -45.25
C GLU A 108 5.43 11.13 -44.17
N PHE A 109 4.73 11.96 -43.39
CA PHE A 109 3.79 11.53 -42.37
C PHE A 109 2.66 12.55 -42.19
N ILE A 110 1.49 12.06 -41.76
CA ILE A 110 0.34 12.88 -41.38
C ILE A 110 -0.26 12.37 -40.05
N ARG A 111 -0.94 13.27 -39.34
CA ARG A 111 -1.70 12.90 -38.14
C ARG A 111 -3.19 12.87 -38.45
N VAL A 112 -3.79 11.71 -38.34
CA VAL A 112 -5.21 11.47 -38.66
C VAL A 112 -6.01 11.15 -37.42
N PRO A 113 -7.30 11.54 -37.33
CA PRO A 113 -8.16 11.10 -36.26
C PRO A 113 -8.26 9.57 -36.23
N SER A 114 -8.05 8.95 -35.09
CA SER A 114 -8.02 7.47 -35.00
C SER A 114 -9.35 6.81 -35.34
N ASN A 115 -10.45 7.54 -35.19
CA ASN A 115 -11.79 7.06 -35.56
C ASN A 115 -12.04 7.02 -37.08
N ARG A 116 -11.08 7.41 -37.90
CA ARG A 116 -11.19 7.36 -39.36
C ARG A 116 -10.43 6.21 -39.99
N ILE A 117 -9.65 5.47 -39.16
CA ILE A 117 -8.83 4.34 -39.62
C ILE A 117 -9.26 3.07 -38.87
N TRP A 118 -8.93 1.91 -39.47
CA TRP A 118 -9.04 0.66 -38.78
C TRP A 118 -8.12 0.66 -37.56
N LYS A 119 -8.62 0.09 -36.44
CA LYS A 119 -7.86 -0.08 -35.20
C LYS A 119 -7.97 -1.51 -34.71
N PRO A 120 -6.90 -2.09 -34.13
CA PRO A 120 -7.02 -3.37 -33.41
C PRO A 120 -7.89 -3.17 -32.17
N ASP A 121 -8.72 -4.17 -31.86
CA ASP A 121 -9.65 -4.18 -30.72
C ASP A 121 -9.01 -4.78 -29.46
N ILE A 122 -7.84 -4.24 -29.10
CA ILE A 122 -7.11 -4.68 -27.92
C ILE A 122 -7.76 -4.12 -26.66
N VAL A 123 -8.10 -5.00 -25.73
CA VAL A 123 -8.73 -4.68 -24.45
C VAL A 123 -7.96 -5.28 -23.29
N LEU A 124 -8.20 -4.77 -22.08
CA LEU A 124 -7.73 -5.36 -20.84
C LEU A 124 -8.69 -6.49 -20.43
N TYR A 125 -8.26 -7.76 -20.49
CA TYR A 125 -9.12 -8.91 -20.18
C TYR A 125 -9.54 -8.99 -18.73
N ASN A 126 -8.66 -8.60 -17.80
CA ASN A 126 -8.96 -8.57 -16.38
C ASN A 126 -9.41 -7.18 -15.90
N ASN A 127 -10.14 -6.44 -16.74
CA ASN A 127 -10.73 -5.18 -16.34
C ASN A 127 -11.80 -5.40 -15.26
N ALA A 128 -11.71 -4.67 -14.15
CA ALA A 128 -12.61 -4.79 -13.02
C ALA A 128 -13.84 -3.89 -13.13
N VAL A 129 -13.66 -2.68 -13.63
CA VAL A 129 -14.72 -1.65 -13.66
C VAL A 129 -14.51 -0.72 -14.85
N GLY A 130 -15.60 -0.32 -15.49
CA GLY A 130 -15.61 0.69 -16.54
C GLY A 130 -15.63 0.11 -17.94
N ASP A 131 -15.45 0.98 -18.90
CA ASP A 131 -15.44 0.63 -20.31
C ASP A 131 -14.18 -0.17 -20.66
N PHE A 132 -14.37 -1.24 -21.43
CA PHE A 132 -13.25 -2.05 -21.97
C PHE A 132 -12.49 -1.32 -23.07
N GLN A 133 -13.09 -0.32 -23.70
CA GLN A 133 -12.54 0.38 -24.86
C GLN A 133 -11.71 1.59 -24.44
N VAL A 134 -10.60 1.76 -25.14
CA VAL A 134 -9.74 2.93 -24.99
C VAL A 134 -10.33 4.12 -25.74
N ASP A 135 -10.25 5.35 -25.18
CA ASP A 135 -10.75 6.57 -25.80
C ASP A 135 -10.05 6.83 -27.15
N ASP A 136 -10.84 6.96 -28.19
CA ASP A 136 -10.39 7.13 -29.58
C ASP A 136 -10.27 8.59 -30.04
N LYS A 137 -10.32 9.56 -29.12
CA LYS A 137 -10.17 10.98 -29.43
C LYS A 137 -8.77 11.39 -29.87
N THR A 138 -7.76 10.55 -29.59
CA THR A 138 -6.37 10.84 -29.95
C THR A 138 -6.10 10.55 -31.43
N LYS A 139 -5.17 11.32 -32.01
CA LYS A 139 -4.76 11.16 -33.43
C LYS A 139 -3.72 10.04 -33.53
N ALA A 140 -3.79 9.27 -34.62
CA ALA A 140 -2.75 8.33 -35.02
C ALA A 140 -1.75 9.01 -35.96
N LEU A 141 -0.50 8.60 -35.89
CA LEU A 141 0.56 8.98 -36.82
C LEU A 141 0.59 7.96 -37.96
N LEU A 142 0.36 8.42 -39.16
CA LEU A 142 0.40 7.62 -40.36
C LEU A 142 1.63 8.00 -41.18
N ARG A 143 2.46 7.03 -41.57
CA ARG A 143 3.66 7.17 -42.39
C ARG A 143 3.39 6.79 -43.87
N TYR A 144 4.16 7.32 -44.78
CA TYR A 144 4.02 7.07 -46.23
C TYR A 144 4.11 5.58 -46.61
N ASN A 145 4.84 4.77 -45.85
CA ASN A 145 4.99 3.33 -46.05
C ASN A 145 3.78 2.51 -45.53
N GLY A 146 2.76 3.16 -45.00
CA GLY A 146 1.58 2.55 -44.43
C GLY A 146 1.70 2.18 -42.93
N ASP A 147 2.81 2.50 -42.29
CA ASP A 147 2.93 2.27 -40.84
C ASP A 147 2.07 3.26 -40.07
N VAL A 148 1.21 2.71 -39.23
CA VAL A 148 0.32 3.44 -38.33
C VAL A 148 0.84 3.29 -36.88
N THR A 149 1.04 4.41 -36.22
CA THR A 149 1.37 4.44 -34.78
C THR A 149 0.27 5.16 -34.03
N TRP A 150 -0.38 4.48 -33.11
CA TRP A 150 -1.43 5.03 -32.26
C TRP A 150 -1.10 4.83 -30.79
N ILE A 151 -1.12 5.93 -29.99
CA ILE A 151 -0.73 5.93 -28.57
C ILE A 151 -1.82 6.64 -27.78
N PRO A 152 -2.93 5.96 -27.46
CA PRO A 152 -3.97 6.51 -26.60
C PRO A 152 -3.57 6.46 -25.14
N PRO A 153 -3.80 7.53 -24.36
CA PRO A 153 -3.78 7.48 -22.90
C PRO A 153 -5.06 6.84 -22.39
N ALA A 154 -4.96 6.04 -21.34
CA ALA A 154 -6.12 5.44 -20.70
C ALA A 154 -5.87 5.16 -19.21
N ILE A 155 -6.92 5.26 -18.43
CA ILE A 155 -6.93 4.82 -17.02
C ILE A 155 -7.58 3.45 -16.98
N PHE A 156 -6.82 2.46 -16.48
CA PHE A 156 -7.28 1.09 -16.33
C PHE A 156 -7.47 0.72 -14.88
N LYS A 157 -8.53 -0.05 -14.61
CA LYS A 157 -8.84 -0.65 -13.32
C LYS A 157 -8.75 -2.17 -13.46
N SER A 158 -7.57 -2.70 -13.27
CA SER A 158 -7.32 -4.13 -13.38
C SER A 158 -7.68 -4.87 -12.09
N SER A 159 -8.32 -6.05 -12.21
CA SER A 159 -8.51 -6.96 -11.09
C SER A 159 -7.16 -7.52 -10.65
N CYS A 160 -6.83 -7.39 -9.38
CA CYS A 160 -5.60 -7.85 -8.78
C CYS A 160 -5.90 -8.52 -7.44
N LYS A 161 -5.46 -9.77 -7.26
CA LYS A 161 -5.53 -10.43 -5.96
C LYS A 161 -4.46 -9.84 -5.05
N ILE A 162 -4.89 -9.03 -4.08
CA ILE A 162 -4.01 -8.36 -3.14
C ILE A 162 -3.93 -9.15 -1.85
N ASP A 163 -2.73 -9.43 -1.38
CA ASP A 163 -2.44 -10.13 -0.13
C ASP A 163 -1.96 -9.14 0.94
N VAL A 164 -2.80 -8.91 1.95
CA VAL A 164 -2.53 -7.99 3.05
C VAL A 164 -1.97 -8.68 4.30
N THR A 165 -1.58 -9.96 4.20
CA THR A 165 -1.06 -10.75 5.33
C THR A 165 0.05 -10.01 6.07
N TYR A 166 1.00 -9.45 5.35
CA TYR A 166 2.18 -8.79 5.91
C TYR A 166 2.09 -7.26 5.94
N PHE A 167 0.87 -6.72 5.81
CA PHE A 167 0.65 -5.28 5.91
C PHE A 167 1.28 -4.68 7.18
N PRO A 168 2.02 -3.54 7.13
CA PRO A 168 2.30 -2.68 5.97
C PRO A 168 3.62 -2.96 5.23
N PHE A 169 4.23 -4.11 5.42
CA PHE A 169 5.48 -4.54 4.75
C PHE A 169 5.17 -5.53 3.62
N ASP A 170 4.09 -5.28 2.91
CA ASP A 170 3.56 -6.16 1.88
C ASP A 170 4.16 -5.89 0.50
N TYR A 171 4.21 -6.96 -0.28
CA TYR A 171 4.55 -6.98 -1.70
C TYR A 171 3.34 -7.47 -2.47
N GLN A 172 3.09 -6.88 -3.64
CA GLN A 172 1.97 -7.28 -4.48
C GLN A 172 2.46 -7.60 -5.88
N ASN A 173 1.86 -8.61 -6.50
CA ASN A 173 2.01 -8.91 -7.92
C ASN A 173 0.66 -8.72 -8.61
N CYS A 174 0.53 -7.61 -9.34
CA CYS A 174 -0.68 -7.29 -10.08
C CYS A 174 -0.44 -7.47 -11.57
N THR A 175 -1.25 -8.28 -12.21
CA THR A 175 -1.13 -8.54 -13.64
C THR A 175 -2.10 -7.70 -14.45
N MET A 176 -1.68 -7.31 -15.66
CA MET A 176 -2.51 -6.65 -16.66
C MET A 176 -2.44 -7.46 -17.96
N LYS A 177 -3.56 -8.04 -18.35
CA LYS A 177 -3.64 -8.95 -19.48
C LYS A 177 -4.34 -8.27 -20.67
N PHE A 178 -3.60 -7.98 -21.73
CA PHE A 178 -4.07 -7.34 -22.95
C PHE A 178 -4.21 -8.34 -24.09
N GLY A 179 -5.29 -8.25 -24.84
CA GLY A 179 -5.51 -9.11 -26.00
C GLY A 179 -6.63 -8.59 -26.89
N SER A 180 -6.73 -9.11 -28.13
CA SER A 180 -7.85 -8.81 -29.00
C SER A 180 -9.11 -9.48 -28.47
N TRP A 181 -10.23 -8.73 -28.46
CA TRP A 181 -11.50 -9.25 -27.97
C TRP A 181 -12.18 -10.18 -28.97
N THR A 182 -12.08 -9.87 -30.28
CA THR A 182 -12.83 -10.59 -31.31
C THR A 182 -11.98 -11.47 -32.21
N TYR A 183 -10.68 -11.18 -32.35
CA TYR A 183 -9.82 -11.84 -33.32
C TYR A 183 -8.88 -12.86 -32.66
N ASP A 184 -8.78 -14.03 -33.30
CA ASP A 184 -7.80 -15.06 -33.00
C ASP A 184 -6.39 -14.71 -33.50
N LYS A 185 -5.40 -15.51 -33.17
CA LYS A 185 -4.00 -15.36 -33.60
C LYS A 185 -3.85 -15.40 -35.14
N ALA A 186 -4.69 -16.14 -35.84
CA ALA A 186 -4.66 -16.24 -37.31
C ALA A 186 -5.14 -14.95 -38.00
N LYS A 187 -5.78 -14.03 -37.24
CA LYS A 187 -6.31 -12.78 -37.78
C LYS A 187 -5.59 -11.55 -37.23
N ILE A 188 -5.22 -11.53 -35.94
CA ILE A 188 -4.37 -10.51 -35.31
C ILE A 188 -3.28 -11.22 -34.51
N ASP A 189 -2.03 -11.00 -34.86
CA ASP A 189 -0.88 -11.47 -34.09
C ASP A 189 -0.28 -10.31 -33.32
N LEU A 190 -0.26 -10.42 -31.98
CA LEU A 190 0.35 -9.42 -31.09
C LEU A 190 1.83 -9.72 -30.93
N VAL A 191 2.66 -8.72 -31.13
CA VAL A 191 4.11 -8.80 -30.93
C VAL A 191 4.51 -7.82 -29.84
N LEU A 192 5.14 -8.34 -28.79
CA LEU A 192 5.63 -7.54 -27.67
C LEU A 192 6.86 -6.71 -28.08
N ILE A 193 6.82 -5.38 -27.84
CA ILE A 193 7.98 -4.50 -27.99
C ILE A 193 8.60 -4.32 -26.60
N GLY A 194 9.85 -4.80 -26.43
CA GLY A 194 10.51 -4.77 -25.15
C GLY A 194 10.02 -5.86 -24.17
N SER A 195 10.78 -6.12 -23.15
CA SER A 195 10.50 -7.17 -22.16
C SER A 195 9.84 -6.65 -20.89
N THR A 196 9.67 -5.33 -20.76
CA THR A 196 9.14 -4.68 -19.54
C THR A 196 8.26 -3.50 -19.89
N ILE A 197 7.41 -3.08 -18.94
CA ILE A 197 6.68 -1.80 -19.04
C ILE A 197 7.70 -0.65 -19.11
N ASN A 198 7.46 0.30 -20.01
CA ASN A 198 8.29 1.49 -20.11
C ASN A 198 7.94 2.48 -18.97
N LEU A 199 8.90 2.71 -18.07
CA LEU A 199 8.76 3.57 -16.89
C LEU A 199 9.53 4.90 -17.01
N LYS A 200 9.96 5.30 -18.21
CA LYS A 200 10.77 6.52 -18.39
C LYS A 200 10.06 7.79 -17.92
N ASP A 201 8.76 7.86 -18.15
CA ASP A 201 7.92 9.00 -17.78
C ASP A 201 7.04 8.68 -16.55
N PHE A 202 7.44 7.70 -15.73
CA PHE A 202 6.71 7.28 -14.55
C PHE A 202 6.83 8.30 -13.41
N TRP A 203 5.68 8.74 -12.90
CA TRP A 203 5.59 9.58 -11.70
C TRP A 203 5.53 8.69 -10.45
N GLU A 204 6.53 8.83 -9.59
CA GLU A 204 6.65 8.02 -8.37
C GLU A 204 5.44 8.18 -7.46
N SER A 205 4.95 7.05 -6.93
CA SER A 205 3.90 7.02 -5.93
C SER A 205 4.48 7.31 -4.54
N GLY A 206 3.74 8.05 -3.71
CA GLY A 206 4.11 8.27 -2.31
C GLY A 206 3.88 7.05 -1.40
N GLU A 207 3.20 6.02 -1.89
CA GLU A 207 2.83 4.82 -1.11
C GLU A 207 3.48 3.53 -1.64
N TRP A 208 3.71 3.44 -2.95
CA TRP A 208 4.19 2.23 -3.61
C TRP A 208 5.45 2.47 -4.44
N THR A 209 6.38 1.53 -4.39
CA THR A 209 7.56 1.48 -5.26
C THR A 209 7.42 0.31 -6.22
N ILE A 210 7.65 0.54 -7.52
CA ILE A 210 7.72 -0.52 -8.53
C ILE A 210 9.09 -1.19 -8.42
N ILE A 211 9.09 -2.50 -8.26
CA ILE A 211 10.32 -3.32 -8.20
C ILE A 211 10.67 -3.82 -9.60
N ASP A 212 9.69 -4.37 -10.30
CA ASP A 212 9.82 -4.91 -11.64
C ASP A 212 8.48 -4.86 -12.38
N ALA A 213 8.53 -4.88 -13.72
CA ALA A 213 7.32 -4.84 -14.54
C ALA A 213 7.50 -5.63 -15.84
N PRO A 214 7.82 -6.95 -15.79
CA PRO A 214 8.03 -7.76 -16.98
C PRO A 214 6.74 -7.98 -17.78
N GLY A 215 6.90 -8.16 -19.08
CA GLY A 215 5.82 -8.47 -20.01
C GLY A 215 6.09 -9.78 -20.75
N TYR A 216 5.07 -10.61 -20.87
CA TYR A 216 5.12 -11.91 -21.50
C TYR A 216 4.02 -12.06 -22.55
N LYS A 217 4.36 -12.66 -23.67
CA LYS A 217 3.39 -13.04 -24.71
C LYS A 217 2.97 -14.48 -24.47
N HIS A 218 1.66 -14.74 -24.49
CA HIS A 218 1.10 -16.07 -24.39
C HIS A 218 0.19 -16.38 -25.58
N ASP A 219 0.24 -17.62 -26.04
CA ASP A 219 -0.66 -18.19 -27.03
C ASP A 219 -1.55 -19.21 -26.33
N ILE A 220 -2.81 -18.87 -26.08
CA ILE A 220 -3.72 -19.66 -25.26
C ILE A 220 -4.83 -20.24 -26.11
N LYS A 221 -5.06 -21.55 -25.97
CA LYS A 221 -6.23 -22.22 -26.48
C LYS A 221 -7.26 -22.36 -25.36
N TYR A 222 -8.40 -21.71 -25.53
CA TYR A 222 -9.51 -21.81 -24.57
C TYR A 222 -10.35 -23.06 -24.82
N ASN A 223 -10.97 -23.62 -23.79
CA ASN A 223 -11.81 -24.80 -23.89
C ASN A 223 -13.11 -24.57 -24.69
N CYS A 224 -13.51 -23.31 -24.91
CA CYS A 224 -14.69 -22.94 -25.69
C CYS A 224 -14.48 -23.08 -27.19
N CYS A 225 -13.23 -23.04 -27.66
CA CYS A 225 -12.95 -22.65 -29.04
C CYS A 225 -11.77 -23.48 -29.61
N GLU A 226 -11.75 -23.70 -30.92
CA GLU A 226 -10.63 -24.40 -31.57
C GLU A 226 -9.46 -23.46 -31.87
N GLU A 227 -9.73 -22.16 -31.92
CA GLU A 227 -8.77 -21.11 -32.25
C GLU A 227 -7.83 -20.83 -31.11
N ILE A 228 -6.61 -20.36 -31.44
CA ILE A 228 -5.61 -19.87 -30.51
C ILE A 228 -5.72 -18.35 -30.41
N TYR A 229 -5.74 -17.84 -29.20
CA TYR A 229 -5.75 -16.39 -28.92
C TYR A 229 -4.40 -15.97 -28.36
N THR A 230 -3.89 -14.85 -28.85
CA THR A 230 -2.66 -14.24 -28.32
C THR A 230 -2.98 -13.18 -27.29
N ASP A 231 -2.36 -13.25 -26.13
CA ASP A 231 -2.37 -12.16 -25.16
C ASP A 231 -0.96 -11.73 -24.76
N ILE A 232 -0.88 -10.51 -24.25
CA ILE A 232 0.33 -9.97 -23.61
C ILE A 232 -0.04 -9.64 -22.16
N THR A 233 0.65 -10.31 -21.24
CA THR A 233 0.45 -10.10 -19.81
C THR A 233 1.66 -9.39 -19.23
N TYR A 234 1.41 -8.26 -18.59
CA TYR A 234 2.41 -7.54 -17.79
C TYR A 234 2.19 -7.83 -16.32
N SER A 235 3.25 -8.24 -15.62
CA SER A 235 3.25 -8.47 -14.17
C SER A 235 3.91 -7.29 -13.47
N LEU A 236 3.14 -6.54 -12.70
CA LEU A 236 3.64 -5.39 -11.96
C LEU A 236 3.94 -5.79 -10.51
N TYR A 237 5.23 -5.88 -10.18
CA TYR A 237 5.70 -6.14 -8.82
C TYR A 237 5.89 -4.83 -8.08
N ILE A 238 5.07 -4.63 -7.05
CA ILE A 238 5.07 -3.40 -6.25
C ILE A 238 5.30 -3.73 -4.77
N ARG A 239 5.99 -2.83 -4.08
CA ARG A 239 6.26 -2.87 -2.65
C ARG A 239 5.72 -1.61 -1.98
N ARG A 240 5.04 -1.78 -0.86
CA ARG A 240 4.55 -0.65 -0.07
C ARG A 240 5.70 0.06 0.65
N LEU A 241 5.62 1.39 0.75
CA LEU A 241 6.51 2.23 1.55
C LEU A 241 5.96 2.29 2.98
N PRO A 242 6.61 1.62 3.96
CA PRO A 242 5.99 1.39 5.27
C PRO A 242 6.16 2.54 6.25
N LEU A 243 6.91 3.61 5.92
CA LEU A 243 7.33 4.64 6.87
C LEU A 243 6.14 5.31 7.57
N PHE A 244 5.11 5.70 6.83
CA PHE A 244 3.91 6.32 7.37
C PHE A 244 3.20 5.40 8.38
N TYR A 245 3.02 4.15 8.02
CA TYR A 245 2.36 3.15 8.86
C TYR A 245 3.20 2.76 10.07
N THR A 246 4.53 2.70 9.91
CA THR A 246 5.45 2.43 11.02
C THR A 246 5.36 3.51 12.09
N ILE A 247 5.41 4.79 11.72
CA ILE A 247 5.37 5.90 12.67
C ILE A 247 3.99 6.05 13.31
N ASN A 248 2.91 5.95 12.53
CA ASN A 248 1.58 6.27 13.01
C ASN A 248 0.83 5.06 13.60
N MET A 249 1.25 3.84 13.30
CA MET A 249 0.55 2.62 13.69
C MET A 249 1.41 1.71 14.57
N ILE A 250 2.63 1.36 14.17
CA ILE A 250 3.45 0.39 14.89
C ILE A 250 4.02 1.00 16.18
N ILE A 251 4.61 2.20 16.10
CA ILE A 251 5.23 2.85 17.27
C ILE A 251 4.22 3.12 18.38
N PRO A 252 3.03 3.72 18.16
CA PRO A 252 2.04 3.91 19.22
C PRO A 252 1.58 2.60 19.85
N CYS A 253 1.41 1.54 19.05
CA CYS A 253 1.03 0.22 19.57
C CYS A 253 2.09 -0.36 20.52
N LEU A 254 3.37 -0.26 20.18
CA LEU A 254 4.48 -0.67 21.04
C LEU A 254 4.52 0.15 22.34
N LEU A 255 4.29 1.46 22.27
CA LEU A 255 4.25 2.32 23.45
C LEU A 255 3.09 1.94 24.40
N ILE A 256 1.89 1.67 23.87
CA ILE A 256 0.75 1.21 24.65
C ILE A 256 1.06 -0.14 25.31
N SER A 257 1.69 -1.06 24.59
CA SER A 257 2.12 -2.35 25.14
C SER A 257 3.13 -2.19 26.28
N PHE A 258 4.06 -1.25 26.17
CA PHE A 258 5.01 -0.92 27.22
C PHE A 258 4.31 -0.35 28.47
N LEU A 259 3.32 0.54 28.27
CA LEU A 259 2.54 1.09 29.40
C LEU A 259 1.81 0.01 30.18
N THR A 260 1.38 -1.08 29.54
CA THR A 260 0.73 -2.21 30.22
C THR A 260 1.67 -2.88 31.22
N VAL A 261 2.94 -3.02 30.87
CA VAL A 261 3.96 -3.57 31.80
C VAL A 261 4.21 -2.63 32.98
N LEU A 262 4.19 -1.31 32.74
CA LEU A 262 4.45 -0.30 33.76
C LEU A 262 3.42 -0.33 34.91
N VAL A 263 2.19 -0.80 34.65
CA VAL A 263 1.14 -0.99 35.67
C VAL A 263 1.63 -1.83 36.85
N PHE A 264 2.39 -2.90 36.60
CA PHE A 264 2.93 -3.78 37.64
C PHE A 264 4.13 -3.18 38.38
N TYR A 265 4.75 -2.14 37.84
CA TYR A 265 5.82 -1.41 38.52
C TYR A 265 5.26 -0.40 39.54
N LEU A 266 4.03 0.09 39.33
CA LEU A 266 3.41 1.10 40.19
C LEU A 266 3.05 0.52 41.56
N PRO A 267 3.36 1.18 42.70
CA PRO A 267 2.99 0.71 44.02
C PRO A 267 1.46 0.72 44.22
N SER A 268 0.94 -0.30 44.89
CA SER A 268 -0.52 -0.48 45.10
C SER A 268 -1.14 0.56 46.02
N ASP A 269 -0.32 1.23 46.86
CA ASP A 269 -0.76 2.27 47.78
C ASP A 269 -1.20 3.58 47.07
N CYS A 270 -0.77 3.80 45.82
CA CYS A 270 -1.10 5.02 45.04
C CYS A 270 -2.58 5.14 44.67
N GLY A 271 -3.34 4.05 44.69
CA GLY A 271 -4.75 4.04 44.26
C GLY A 271 -4.98 4.21 42.76
N GLU A 272 -3.97 4.64 41.97
CA GLU A 272 -4.07 5.01 40.56
C GLU A 272 -3.83 3.85 39.57
N LYS A 273 -3.52 2.64 40.08
CA LYS A 273 -3.29 1.46 39.24
C LYS A 273 -4.46 1.12 38.32
N ILE A 274 -5.68 1.17 38.86
CA ILE A 274 -6.90 0.84 38.09
C ILE A 274 -7.15 1.91 37.04
N THR A 275 -6.97 3.19 37.40
CA THR A 275 -7.12 4.33 36.49
C THR A 275 -6.17 4.19 35.30
N LEU A 276 -4.89 3.82 35.55
CA LEU A 276 -3.91 3.59 34.49
C LEU A 276 -4.31 2.40 33.61
N CYS A 277 -4.74 1.29 34.20
CA CYS A 277 -5.19 0.12 33.44
C CYS A 277 -6.37 0.44 32.50
N ILE A 278 -7.38 1.15 33.01
CA ILE A 278 -8.55 1.52 32.22
C ILE A 278 -8.18 2.51 31.12
N SER A 279 -7.31 3.48 31.39
CA SER A 279 -6.85 4.42 30.38
C SER A 279 -6.05 3.75 29.24
N VAL A 280 -5.21 2.77 29.56
CA VAL A 280 -4.48 1.97 28.57
C VAL A 280 -5.45 1.13 27.74
N LEU A 281 -6.45 0.48 28.35
CA LEU A 281 -7.45 -0.28 27.61
C LEU A 281 -8.26 0.62 26.68
N LEU A 282 -8.72 1.79 27.17
CA LEU A 282 -9.46 2.75 26.37
C LEU A 282 -8.60 3.25 25.19
N SER A 283 -7.34 3.60 25.44
CA SER A 283 -6.42 4.01 24.38
C SER A 283 -6.23 2.94 23.31
N LEU A 284 -6.08 1.67 23.73
CA LEU A 284 -5.93 0.55 22.80
C LEU A 284 -7.20 0.29 22.00
N THR A 285 -8.40 0.39 22.61
CA THR A 285 -9.67 0.19 21.90
C THR A 285 -9.92 1.30 20.87
N VAL A 286 -9.67 2.57 21.21
CA VAL A 286 -9.75 3.69 20.26
C VAL A 286 -8.74 3.51 19.14
N PHE A 287 -7.52 3.10 19.45
CA PHE A 287 -6.48 2.83 18.46
C PHE A 287 -6.86 1.68 17.52
N LEU A 288 -7.47 0.62 18.04
CA LEU A 288 -8.00 -0.49 17.23
C LEU A 288 -9.07 0.00 16.23
N LEU A 289 -9.97 0.89 16.66
CA LEU A 289 -10.98 1.47 15.76
C LEU A 289 -10.33 2.27 14.62
N VAL A 290 -9.33 3.10 14.92
CA VAL A 290 -8.60 3.86 13.88
C VAL A 290 -7.90 2.93 12.90
N ILE A 291 -7.32 1.84 13.38
CA ILE A 291 -6.64 0.86 12.53
C ILE A 291 -7.63 0.10 11.65
N THR A 292 -8.80 -0.28 12.15
CA THR A 292 -9.81 -0.99 11.35
C THR A 292 -10.37 -0.13 10.20
N GLU A 293 -10.30 1.20 10.28
CA GLU A 293 -10.61 2.10 9.18
C GLU A 293 -9.48 2.19 8.14
N THR A 294 -8.24 1.99 8.57
CA THR A 294 -7.04 2.11 7.70
C THR A 294 -6.68 0.79 7.03
N ILE A 295 -6.85 -0.33 7.72
CA ILE A 295 -6.60 -1.66 7.16
C ILE A 295 -7.80 -2.09 6.33
N PRO A 296 -7.57 -2.53 5.07
CA PRO A 296 -8.65 -3.06 4.24
C PRO A 296 -9.31 -4.26 4.93
N SER A 297 -10.62 -4.18 5.10
CA SER A 297 -11.45 -5.23 5.71
C SER A 297 -11.63 -6.40 4.74
N THR A 298 -10.58 -7.19 4.52
CA THR A 298 -10.70 -8.43 3.76
C THR A 298 -11.00 -9.58 4.72
N SER A 299 -12.02 -10.38 4.38
CA SER A 299 -12.34 -11.59 5.15
C SER A 299 -11.47 -12.79 4.78
N LEU A 300 -10.58 -12.64 3.81
CA LEU A 300 -9.75 -13.73 3.28
C LEU A 300 -8.56 -14.02 4.17
N VAL A 301 -7.91 -12.99 4.70
CA VAL A 301 -6.70 -13.11 5.52
C VAL A 301 -6.71 -12.01 6.58
N ILE A 302 -6.34 -12.36 7.80
CA ILE A 302 -6.14 -11.39 8.89
C ILE A 302 -4.71 -10.85 8.77
N PRO A 303 -4.51 -9.52 8.63
CA PRO A 303 -3.18 -8.94 8.64
C PRO A 303 -2.44 -9.23 9.96
N LEU A 304 -1.14 -9.50 9.89
CA LEU A 304 -0.32 -9.78 11.07
C LEU A 304 -0.40 -8.68 12.14
N ILE A 305 -0.52 -7.44 11.72
CA ILE A 305 -0.73 -6.32 12.66
C ILE A 305 -2.05 -6.45 13.43
N GLY A 306 -3.11 -6.98 12.79
CA GLY A 306 -4.38 -7.24 13.45
C GLY A 306 -4.27 -8.36 14.50
N GLU A 307 -3.52 -9.41 14.21
CA GLU A 307 -3.22 -10.48 15.17
C GLU A 307 -2.44 -9.97 16.38
N TYR A 308 -1.41 -9.14 16.14
CA TYR A 308 -0.64 -8.50 17.21
C TYR A 308 -1.50 -7.59 18.09
N LEU A 309 -2.41 -6.81 17.50
CA LEU A 309 -3.35 -5.96 18.26
C LEU A 309 -4.33 -6.78 19.10
N LEU A 310 -4.86 -7.86 18.55
CA LEU A 310 -5.73 -8.78 19.28
C LEU A 310 -4.99 -9.40 20.46
N PHE A 311 -3.75 -9.86 20.23
CA PHE A 311 -2.88 -10.37 21.28
C PHE A 311 -2.66 -9.33 22.39
N THR A 312 -2.29 -8.09 22.04
CA THR A 312 -2.07 -7.02 23.03
C THR A 312 -3.34 -6.69 23.80
N MET A 313 -4.52 -6.69 23.17
CA MET A 313 -5.80 -6.46 23.82
C MET A 313 -6.13 -7.55 24.87
N ILE A 314 -5.89 -8.81 24.55
CA ILE A 314 -6.05 -9.93 25.49
C ILE A 314 -5.11 -9.75 26.69
N PHE A 315 -3.84 -9.37 26.43
CA PHE A 315 -2.86 -9.13 27.49
C PHE A 315 -3.21 -7.95 28.39
N VAL A 316 -3.68 -6.84 27.84
CA VAL A 316 -4.16 -5.69 28.61
C VAL A 316 -5.35 -6.11 29.50
N THR A 317 -6.30 -6.84 28.95
CA THR A 317 -7.45 -7.33 29.71
C THR A 317 -7.01 -8.25 30.86
N LEU A 318 -6.07 -9.17 30.59
CA LEU A 318 -5.50 -10.05 31.61
C LEU A 318 -4.77 -9.24 32.70
N SER A 319 -4.03 -8.18 32.33
CA SER A 319 -3.34 -7.31 33.29
C SER A 319 -4.32 -6.61 34.22
N ILE A 320 -5.50 -6.20 33.74
CA ILE A 320 -6.56 -5.61 34.56
C ILE A 320 -7.08 -6.61 35.60
N VAL A 321 -7.39 -7.83 35.16
CA VAL A 321 -7.88 -8.90 36.05
C VAL A 321 -6.86 -9.19 37.15
N ILE A 322 -5.58 -9.31 36.78
CA ILE A 322 -4.49 -9.53 37.76
C ILE A 322 -4.36 -8.34 38.70
N THR A 323 -4.42 -7.11 38.19
CA THR A 323 -4.33 -5.90 39.03
C THR A 323 -5.46 -5.82 40.04
N VAL A 324 -6.68 -6.13 39.64
CA VAL A 324 -7.83 -6.22 40.58
C VAL A 324 -7.59 -7.29 41.64
N PHE A 325 -7.06 -8.47 41.25
CA PHE A 325 -6.71 -9.52 42.22
C PHE A 325 -5.62 -9.07 43.21
N VAL A 326 -4.54 -8.43 42.71
CA VAL A 326 -3.46 -7.90 43.55
C VAL A 326 -3.97 -6.85 44.53
N LEU A 327 -4.83 -5.93 44.07
CA LEU A 327 -5.45 -4.93 44.95
C LEU A 327 -6.36 -5.59 46.02
N ASN A 328 -7.11 -6.62 45.67
CA ASN A 328 -7.88 -7.38 46.62
C ASN A 328 -6.99 -8.03 47.70
N VAL A 329 -5.82 -8.55 47.32
CA VAL A 329 -4.82 -9.10 48.26
C VAL A 329 -4.21 -7.99 49.14
N HIS A 330 -3.89 -6.83 48.53
CA HIS A 330 -3.26 -5.68 49.16
C HIS A 330 -4.14 -5.10 50.32
N TYR A 331 -5.46 -4.99 50.08
CA TYR A 331 -6.40 -4.42 51.06
C TYR A 331 -6.98 -5.46 52.03
N ARG A 332 -6.45 -6.69 52.09
CA ARG A 332 -6.86 -7.68 53.08
C ARG A 332 -6.46 -7.26 54.49
N THR A 333 -7.41 -7.36 55.38
CA THR A 333 -7.21 -7.07 56.79
C THR A 333 -7.22 -8.37 57.65
N PRO A 334 -6.49 -8.41 58.75
CA PRO A 334 -6.47 -9.60 59.66
C PRO A 334 -7.83 -10.00 60.17
N LYS A 335 -8.77 -9.03 60.25
CA LYS A 335 -10.15 -9.27 60.72
C LYS A 335 -10.99 -10.09 59.74
N THR A 336 -10.64 -10.00 58.43
CA THR A 336 -11.43 -10.65 57.38
C THR A 336 -10.77 -11.95 56.87
N HIS A 337 -9.44 -12.02 56.89
CA HIS A 337 -8.72 -13.14 56.32
C HIS A 337 -7.49 -13.51 57.16
N THR A 338 -7.43 -14.75 57.62
CA THR A 338 -6.22 -15.33 58.25
C THR A 338 -5.23 -15.76 57.14
N MET A 339 -3.92 -15.55 57.35
CA MET A 339 -2.91 -15.93 56.39
C MET A 339 -2.60 -17.42 56.44
N PRO A 340 -2.83 -18.22 55.38
CA PRO A 340 -2.51 -19.65 55.36
C PRO A 340 -0.99 -19.88 55.41
N CYS A 341 -0.55 -20.97 56.03
CA CYS A 341 0.89 -21.30 56.18
C CYS A 341 1.60 -21.46 54.83
N TRP A 342 0.93 -21.96 53.81
CA TRP A 342 1.53 -22.07 52.46
C TRP A 342 1.86 -20.71 51.84
N VAL A 343 1.01 -19.70 52.03
CA VAL A 343 1.26 -18.33 51.55
C VAL A 343 2.50 -17.76 52.23
N GLN A 344 2.66 -17.94 53.51
CA GLN A 344 3.85 -17.50 54.25
C GLN A 344 5.12 -18.18 53.71
N THR A 345 5.10 -19.50 53.51
CA THR A 345 6.28 -20.23 53.03
C THR A 345 6.68 -19.83 51.60
N VAL A 346 5.71 -19.68 50.72
CA VAL A 346 5.98 -19.40 49.30
C VAL A 346 6.27 -17.92 49.08
N PHE A 347 5.38 -17.00 49.50
CA PHE A 347 5.47 -15.58 49.17
C PHE A 347 6.33 -14.76 50.13
N LEU A 348 6.51 -15.19 51.38
CA LEU A 348 7.41 -14.51 52.32
C LEU A 348 8.78 -15.19 52.43
N GLY A 349 8.91 -16.48 52.10
CA GLY A 349 10.14 -17.25 52.24
C GLY A 349 10.89 -17.52 50.93
N LEU A 350 10.24 -18.19 49.97
CA LEU A 350 10.89 -18.69 48.75
C LEU A 350 11.01 -17.61 47.66
N LEU A 351 9.92 -16.99 47.26
CA LEU A 351 9.86 -16.06 46.12
C LEU A 351 10.71 -14.79 46.32
N PRO A 352 10.73 -14.14 47.50
CA PRO A 352 11.60 -12.98 47.70
C PRO A 352 13.09 -13.28 47.51
N ARG A 353 13.54 -14.48 47.88
CA ARG A 353 14.93 -14.92 47.69
C ARG A 353 15.27 -15.09 46.20
N VAL A 354 14.35 -15.64 45.40
CA VAL A 354 14.51 -15.79 43.96
C VAL A 354 14.52 -14.43 43.25
N MET A 355 13.70 -13.47 43.75
CA MET A 355 13.53 -12.14 43.16
C MET A 355 14.51 -11.09 43.72
N PHE A 356 15.46 -11.47 44.57
CA PHE A 356 16.41 -10.57 45.26
C PHE A 356 15.71 -9.42 46.01
N MET A 357 14.53 -9.67 46.58
CA MET A 357 13.77 -8.68 47.37
C MET A 357 14.13 -8.83 48.86
N THR A 358 14.53 -7.70 49.44
CA THR A 358 14.74 -7.62 50.90
C THR A 358 13.47 -7.13 51.59
N ARG A 359 13.10 -7.77 52.68
CA ARG A 359 11.99 -7.31 53.53
C ARG A 359 12.43 -6.03 54.25
N PRO A 360 11.65 -4.93 54.21
CA PRO A 360 12.02 -3.74 54.98
C PRO A 360 12.05 -4.05 56.46
N GLU A 361 13.19 -3.75 57.11
CA GLU A 361 13.35 -3.84 58.56
C GLU A 361 12.50 -2.75 59.20
N ARG A 362 11.75 -3.12 60.27
CA ARG A 362 10.91 -2.15 60.99
C ARG A 362 11.76 -1.28 61.85
N ASP A 363 11.59 0.02 61.74
CA ASP A 363 12.13 0.98 62.66
C ASP A 363 11.42 0.82 64.03
N PRO A 364 12.13 0.46 65.08
CA PRO A 364 11.54 0.26 66.43
C PRO A 364 10.98 1.58 67.00
N GLU A 365 11.40 2.73 66.52
CA GLU A 365 10.92 4.03 66.95
C GLU A 365 9.46 4.35 66.52
N LYS A 366 8.98 3.87 65.37
CA LYS A 366 7.58 4.08 64.93
C LYS A 366 6.56 3.35 65.83
N VAL A 367 6.95 2.19 66.36
CA VAL A 367 6.09 1.43 67.30
C VAL A 367 5.93 2.16 68.62
N SER A 368 6.91 2.99 69.00
CA SER A 368 6.91 3.75 70.26
C SER A 368 6.06 5.05 70.14
N LEU A 369 5.95 5.67 68.99
CA LEU A 369 5.21 6.92 68.78
C LEU A 369 3.68 6.75 68.68
N GLU A 370 3.20 5.63 68.09
CA GLU A 370 1.77 5.32 68.02
C GLU A 370 1.20 4.81 69.36
N GLY A 371 2.08 4.38 70.28
CA GLY A 371 1.74 3.92 71.65
C GLY A 371 1.66 5.07 72.72
N GLY A 372 1.91 6.32 72.31
CA GLY A 372 2.20 7.41 73.23
C GLY A 372 1.04 8.13 73.92
N ILE A 373 -0.21 7.69 73.77
CA ILE A 373 -1.35 8.24 74.60
C ILE A 373 -2.43 7.15 74.70
N LEU A 374 -2.26 6.21 75.63
CA LEU A 374 -3.35 5.65 76.43
C LEU A 374 -2.79 4.53 77.32
N VAL A 375 -2.77 4.77 78.59
CA VAL A 375 -2.58 3.77 79.64
C VAL A 375 -3.80 2.86 79.67
N THR A 376 -3.80 1.81 78.81
CA THR A 376 -4.76 0.71 78.89
C THR A 376 -4.08 -0.57 78.42
N THR A 377 -3.84 -1.43 79.42
CA THR A 377 -3.53 -2.87 79.39
C THR A 377 -2.60 -3.36 78.28
N SER A 378 -1.44 -3.91 78.58
CA SER A 378 -0.44 -4.64 77.78
C SER A 378 -1.03 -5.54 76.66
N LEU A 379 -2.22 -6.05 76.83
CA LEU A 379 -2.89 -6.95 75.92
C LEU A 379 -3.39 -6.27 74.62
N THR A 380 -3.91 -5.01 74.73
CA THR A 380 -4.43 -4.28 73.57
C THR A 380 -3.30 -3.78 72.65
N ILE A 381 -2.16 -3.41 73.19
CA ILE A 381 -0.96 -3.00 72.43
C ILE A 381 -0.40 -4.22 71.68
N PHE A 382 -0.30 -5.36 72.37
CA PHE A 382 0.17 -6.61 71.74
C PHE A 382 -0.76 -7.08 70.59
N PHE A 383 -2.08 -6.95 70.78
CA PHE A 383 -3.06 -7.29 69.73
C PHE A 383 -3.00 -6.32 68.53
N THR A 384 -2.84 -5.02 68.72
CA THR A 384 -2.69 -4.01 67.64
C THR A 384 -1.40 -4.22 66.87
N VAL A 385 -0.29 -4.56 67.51
CA VAL A 385 1.00 -4.85 66.85
C VAL A 385 0.90 -6.10 65.97
N ILE A 386 0.27 -7.20 66.45
CA ILE A 386 0.06 -8.40 65.67
C ILE A 386 -0.86 -8.15 64.48
N LEU A 387 -1.93 -7.36 64.63
CA LEU A 387 -2.86 -7.02 63.57
C LEU A 387 -2.18 -6.17 62.48
N SER A 388 -1.35 -5.18 62.85
CA SER A 388 -0.56 -4.41 61.88
C SER A 388 0.45 -5.28 61.17
N GLN A 389 1.05 -6.24 61.83
CA GLN A 389 2.03 -7.18 61.22
C GLN A 389 1.42 -8.05 60.14
N VAL A 390 0.25 -8.60 60.33
CA VAL A 390 -0.45 -9.42 59.34
C VAL A 390 -0.90 -8.56 58.15
N GLN A 391 -1.26 -7.30 58.40
CA GLN A 391 -1.61 -6.38 57.31
C GLN A 391 -0.40 -6.04 56.43
N ASP A 392 0.76 -5.74 57.04
CA ASP A 392 2.00 -5.49 56.31
C ASP A 392 2.47 -6.73 55.55
N ASP A 393 2.27 -7.92 56.07
CA ASP A 393 2.57 -9.16 55.39
C ASP A 393 1.71 -9.37 54.15
N TRP A 394 0.40 -9.04 54.17
CA TRP A 394 -0.46 -9.05 52.98
C TRP A 394 -0.04 -8.01 51.95
N LYS A 395 0.36 -6.80 52.35
CA LYS A 395 0.92 -5.78 51.45
C LYS A 395 2.21 -6.26 50.78
N TYR A 396 3.10 -6.89 51.54
CA TYR A 396 4.33 -7.45 50.99
C TYR A 396 4.06 -8.60 50.01
N VAL A 397 3.10 -9.49 50.29
CA VAL A 397 2.64 -10.54 49.34
C VAL A 397 2.14 -9.92 48.04
N ALA A 398 1.33 -8.87 48.11
CA ALA A 398 0.84 -8.17 46.91
C ALA A 398 2.00 -7.59 46.08
N MET A 399 3.02 -6.99 46.73
CA MET A 399 4.21 -6.46 46.08
C MET A 399 5.04 -7.57 45.39
N VAL A 400 5.18 -8.76 46.00
CA VAL A 400 5.86 -9.93 45.44
C VAL A 400 5.12 -10.42 44.19
N ILE A 401 3.78 -10.48 44.26
CA ILE A 401 2.94 -10.87 43.12
C ILE A 401 3.11 -9.88 41.95
N ASP A 402 3.08 -8.60 42.23
CA ASP A 402 3.31 -7.56 41.20
C ASP A 402 4.66 -7.73 40.50
N ARG A 403 5.73 -8.01 41.26
CA ARG A 403 7.07 -8.22 40.67
C ARG A 403 7.16 -9.47 39.80
N ILE A 404 6.48 -10.55 40.17
CA ILE A 404 6.41 -11.77 39.37
C ILE A 404 5.73 -11.46 38.03
N PHE A 405 4.55 -10.82 38.07
CA PHE A 405 3.82 -10.49 36.85
C PHE A 405 4.54 -9.47 36.02
N LEU A 406 5.27 -8.51 36.62
CA LEU A 406 6.15 -7.58 35.88
C LEU A 406 7.13 -8.35 34.97
N TRP A 407 7.87 -9.31 35.52
CA TRP A 407 8.84 -10.08 34.75
C TRP A 407 8.18 -10.98 33.68
N VAL A 408 7.07 -11.60 34.01
CA VAL A 408 6.31 -12.43 33.07
C VAL A 408 5.82 -11.58 31.89
N PHE A 409 5.22 -10.40 32.16
CA PHE A 409 4.71 -9.51 31.11
C PHE A 409 5.84 -8.91 30.28
N VAL A 410 6.96 -8.51 30.86
CA VAL A 410 8.16 -8.05 30.12
C VAL A 410 8.62 -9.14 29.16
N LEU A 411 8.76 -10.37 29.63
CA LEU A 411 9.23 -11.48 28.80
C LEU A 411 8.25 -11.78 27.65
N VAL A 412 6.96 -11.81 27.94
CA VAL A 412 5.92 -12.06 26.92
C VAL A 412 5.86 -10.93 25.90
N CYS A 413 5.96 -9.67 26.32
CA CYS A 413 6.00 -8.53 25.39
C CYS A 413 7.23 -8.62 24.47
N ILE A 414 8.42 -8.93 25.02
CA ILE A 414 9.63 -9.06 24.21
C ILE A 414 9.51 -10.22 23.22
N LEU A 415 9.03 -11.38 23.67
CA LEU A 415 8.85 -12.53 22.79
C LEU A 415 7.80 -12.27 21.70
N GLY A 416 6.66 -11.67 22.05
CA GLY A 416 5.62 -11.33 21.10
C GLY A 416 6.09 -10.35 20.01
N THR A 417 6.82 -9.31 20.41
CA THR A 417 7.41 -8.36 19.45
C THR A 417 8.50 -8.98 18.60
N ALA A 418 9.35 -9.85 19.17
CA ALA A 418 10.40 -10.55 18.43
C ALA A 418 9.82 -11.48 17.36
N VAL A 419 8.81 -12.27 17.68
CA VAL A 419 8.12 -13.16 16.73
C VAL A 419 7.48 -12.35 15.60
N HIS A 420 6.84 -11.22 15.92
CA HIS A 420 6.24 -10.36 14.90
C HIS A 420 7.29 -9.81 13.92
N ILE A 421 8.43 -9.33 14.42
CA ILE A 421 9.52 -8.82 13.57
C ILE A 421 10.13 -9.93 12.71
N GLU A 422 10.32 -11.13 13.26
CA GLU A 422 10.87 -12.28 12.51
C GLU A 422 9.95 -12.72 11.36
N CYS A 423 8.63 -12.71 11.58
CA CYS A 423 7.64 -13.00 10.55
C CYS A 423 7.75 -12.02 9.36
N HIS A 424 7.91 -10.73 9.65
CA HIS A 424 8.11 -9.72 8.60
C HIS A 424 9.41 -9.89 7.82
N ALA A 425 10.51 -10.22 8.51
CA ALA A 425 11.81 -10.43 7.88
C ALA A 425 11.81 -11.66 6.92
N LYS A 426 11.14 -12.73 7.30
CA LYS A 426 11.01 -13.93 6.46
C LYS A 426 10.25 -13.66 5.16
N ASN A 427 9.16 -12.87 5.22
CA ASN A 427 8.40 -12.55 4.03
C ASN A 427 9.22 -11.79 2.98
N ALA A 428 10.04 -10.84 3.40
CA ALA A 428 10.91 -10.09 2.49
C ALA A 428 11.87 -11.00 1.71
N ASN A 429 12.42 -12.03 2.36
CA ASN A 429 13.33 -12.98 1.72
C ASN A 429 12.61 -13.90 0.73
N VAL A 430 11.44 -14.41 1.08
CA VAL A 430 10.63 -15.28 0.20
C VAL A 430 10.23 -14.54 -1.07
N PHE A 431 9.84 -13.26 -0.98
CA PHE A 431 9.45 -12.48 -2.15
C PHE A 431 10.61 -12.25 -3.12
N ILE A 432 11.82 -11.98 -2.60
CA ILE A 432 13.03 -11.82 -3.42
C ILE A 432 13.33 -13.12 -4.18
N GLU A 433 13.22 -14.26 -3.51
CA GLU A 433 13.46 -15.59 -4.09
C GLU A 433 12.47 -15.91 -5.22
N ILE A 434 11.18 -15.63 -5.05
CA ILE A 434 10.15 -15.82 -6.08
C ILE A 434 10.41 -14.93 -7.31
N THR A 435 10.78 -13.67 -7.11
CA THR A 435 11.07 -12.75 -8.23
C THR A 435 12.34 -13.15 -9.01
N GLU A 436 13.31 -13.77 -8.38
CA GLU A 436 14.49 -14.30 -9.06
C GLU A 436 14.18 -15.60 -9.83
N GLU A 437 13.34 -16.47 -9.30
CA GLU A 437 12.93 -17.71 -9.97
C GLU A 437 12.09 -17.42 -11.22
N GLU A 438 11.13 -16.51 -11.16
CA GLU A 438 10.34 -16.08 -12.33
C GLU A 438 11.17 -15.37 -13.42
N ARG A 439 12.29 -14.73 -13.08
CA ARG A 439 13.23 -14.18 -14.06
C ARG A 439 14.06 -15.22 -14.77
N SER A 440 14.21 -16.40 -14.18
CA SER A 440 15.03 -17.50 -14.73
C SER A 440 14.27 -18.40 -15.71
N ILE A 441 12.95 -18.27 -15.78
CA ILE A 441 12.04 -18.99 -16.71
C ILE A 441 11.74 -18.10 -17.90
#